data_cd5525105f3d6d02945e677a21dfd62b
#
_entry.id   cd5525105f3d6d02945e677a21dfd62b
#
_cell.length_a   1.000
_cell.length_b   1.000
_cell.length_c   1.000
_cell.angle_alpha   90.00
_cell.angle_beta   90.00
_cell.angle_gamma   90.00
#
_symmetry.space_group_name_H-M   'P 1'
#
loop_
_entity.id
_entity.type
_entity.pdbx_description
1 polymer ?
#
loop_
_entity_poly.entity_id
_entity_poly.type
_entity_poly.pdbx_seq_one_letter_code
_entity_poly.pdbx_strand_id
1 'polypeptide(L)'
;MISQAVKALVDYGLRRGLLKEEDTVYARNQILEVLKMDEYEDWEADGTENASELEEILKTLLDYAAAKGLLEGDSVVYRDLFDTRFMNCLMPRPSEVTAQFWKRYEESPQAATDYYYKLSQDSDYIRRYRIVKDMKWTADTRYGTFDITVNLSKPEKDPKAIAAARAAGQSGYPKCQLCMENVGYAGRADHPARNTHRVISVTINASQWGFQYSPYVYYNEHCIVFNGSHVPMKIEKATFKKLFDFIHQFPHYFLGSNADLPIVGGSILSHDHFQGGRYTFAMAKAPIETYFAMEGYEDVKAGIVFWPMSVLRLQCKDSDRLVELGNHILEAWRGYTDEAAFVYAETEGEPHNTITPIARKNGAVYELDLVLRNNITTKEFPLGVYLSLIHI
;
A
#
# COMPACT_ATOMS: atom_id res chain seq x y z
N MET A 1 -6.38 19.14 -32.49
CA MET A 1 -6.72 19.06 -31.04
C MET A 1 -6.51 17.64 -30.46
N ILE A 2 -7.17 16.57 -30.96
CA ILE A 2 -6.97 15.23 -30.38
C ILE A 2 -5.60 14.63 -30.70
N SER A 3 -5.09 14.77 -31.93
CA SER A 3 -3.73 14.34 -32.31
C SER A 3 -2.65 15.01 -31.46
N GLN A 4 -2.86 16.27 -31.05
CA GLN A 4 -2.00 17.01 -30.13
C GLN A 4 -1.95 16.33 -28.75
N ALA A 5 -3.11 15.94 -28.20
CA ALA A 5 -3.18 15.25 -26.91
C ALA A 5 -2.52 13.84 -26.98
N VAL A 6 -2.67 13.14 -28.09
CA VAL A 6 -1.98 11.85 -28.33
C VAL A 6 -0.47 12.07 -28.33
N LYS A 7 0.03 13.06 -29.09
CA LYS A 7 1.45 13.40 -29.11
C LYS A 7 1.96 13.81 -27.74
N ALA A 8 1.25 14.70 -27.05
CA ALA A 8 1.61 15.18 -25.71
C ALA A 8 1.73 14.02 -24.72
N LEU A 9 0.86 12.99 -24.80
CA LEU A 9 0.95 11.79 -23.96
C LEU A 9 2.20 10.95 -24.28
N VAL A 10 2.54 10.78 -25.56
CA VAL A 10 3.77 10.08 -25.97
C VAL A 10 5.01 10.84 -25.50
N ASP A 11 5.06 12.16 -25.71
CA ASP A 11 6.14 13.02 -25.26
C ASP A 11 6.29 13.00 -23.72
N TYR A 12 5.17 12.96 -22.98
CA TYR A 12 5.18 12.73 -21.55
C TYR A 12 5.87 11.39 -21.20
N GLY A 13 5.52 10.32 -21.89
CA GLY A 13 6.13 8.99 -21.70
C GLY A 13 7.65 9.01 -21.88
N LEU A 14 8.14 9.70 -22.91
CA LEU A 14 9.58 9.88 -23.17
C LEU A 14 10.25 10.68 -22.05
N ARG A 15 9.74 11.86 -21.73
CA ARG A 15 10.30 12.73 -20.69
C ARG A 15 10.36 12.06 -19.30
N ARG A 16 9.39 11.22 -19.00
CA ARG A 16 9.34 10.47 -17.73
C ARG A 16 10.14 9.17 -17.75
N GLY A 17 10.66 8.78 -18.92
CA GLY A 17 11.41 7.53 -19.09
C GLY A 17 10.53 6.27 -19.00
N LEU A 18 9.24 6.39 -19.30
CA LEU A 18 8.31 5.25 -19.46
C LEU A 18 8.49 4.59 -20.82
N LEU A 19 8.87 5.37 -21.83
CA LEU A 19 9.13 4.95 -23.21
C LEU A 19 10.58 5.23 -23.58
N LYS A 20 11.08 4.47 -24.55
CA LYS A 20 12.28 4.78 -25.34
C LYS A 20 11.87 5.39 -26.69
N GLU A 21 12.82 6.06 -27.37
CA GLU A 21 12.56 6.67 -28.68
C GLU A 21 12.02 5.66 -29.70
N GLU A 22 12.56 4.44 -29.67
CA GLU A 22 12.18 3.37 -30.61
C GLU A 22 10.73 2.91 -30.42
N ASP A 23 10.14 3.14 -29.25
CA ASP A 23 8.78 2.71 -28.89
C ASP A 23 7.71 3.77 -29.19
N THR A 24 8.08 4.97 -29.61
CA THR A 24 7.15 6.11 -29.75
C THR A 24 6.05 5.87 -30.77
N VAL A 25 6.40 5.34 -31.95
CA VAL A 25 5.41 5.02 -33.01
C VAL A 25 4.47 3.91 -32.54
N TYR A 26 5.01 2.90 -31.87
CA TYR A 26 4.21 1.82 -31.32
C TYR A 26 3.21 2.32 -30.29
N ALA A 27 3.69 3.09 -29.30
CA ALA A 27 2.83 3.65 -28.24
C ALA A 27 1.73 4.56 -28.81
N ARG A 28 2.08 5.44 -29.77
CA ARG A 28 1.12 6.28 -30.49
C ARG A 28 0.02 5.43 -31.13
N ASN A 29 0.40 4.40 -31.88
CA ASN A 29 -0.57 3.56 -32.59
C ASN A 29 -1.46 2.77 -31.62
N GLN A 30 -0.95 2.36 -30.44
CA GLN A 30 -1.75 1.76 -29.39
C GLN A 30 -2.76 2.75 -28.80
N ILE A 31 -2.39 4.03 -28.60
CA ILE A 31 -3.31 5.06 -28.12
C ILE A 31 -4.40 5.32 -29.18
N LEU A 32 -4.05 5.40 -30.46
CA LEU A 32 -5.02 5.55 -31.56
C LEU A 32 -6.01 4.37 -31.59
N GLU A 33 -5.52 3.13 -31.39
CA GLU A 33 -6.37 1.95 -31.29
C GLU A 33 -7.37 2.07 -30.15
N VAL A 34 -6.93 2.49 -28.95
CA VAL A 34 -7.82 2.72 -27.79
C VAL A 34 -8.89 3.75 -28.08
N LEU A 35 -8.55 4.81 -28.85
CA LEU A 35 -9.47 5.90 -29.25
C LEU A 35 -10.32 5.54 -30.47
N LYS A 36 -10.09 4.37 -31.12
CA LYS A 36 -10.71 3.99 -32.39
C LYS A 36 -10.55 5.07 -33.47
N MET A 37 -9.30 5.54 -33.63
CA MET A 37 -8.89 6.55 -34.60
C MET A 37 -8.03 5.95 -35.71
N ASP A 38 -8.39 6.25 -36.96
CA ASP A 38 -7.64 5.84 -38.16
C ASP A 38 -6.80 6.98 -38.73
N GLU A 39 -6.96 8.20 -38.22
CA GLU A 39 -6.27 9.41 -38.68
C GLU A 39 -5.41 10.01 -37.56
N TYR A 40 -4.23 10.48 -37.93
CA TYR A 40 -3.32 11.18 -37.04
C TYR A 40 -2.59 12.28 -37.81
N GLU A 41 -2.60 13.49 -37.26
CA GLU A 41 -1.81 14.62 -37.77
C GLU A 41 -0.65 14.87 -36.81
N ASP A 42 0.57 14.93 -37.35
CA ASP A 42 1.74 15.22 -36.54
C ASP A 42 1.73 16.71 -36.13
N TRP A 43 2.26 16.98 -34.92
CA TRP A 43 2.25 18.31 -34.33
C TRP A 43 3.58 18.60 -33.64
N GLU A 44 4.12 19.80 -33.86
CA GLU A 44 5.27 20.28 -33.08
C GLU A 44 4.78 20.91 -31.78
N ALA A 45 5.23 20.37 -30.61
CA ALA A 45 4.86 20.91 -29.30
C ALA A 45 5.61 22.23 -29.04
N ASP A 46 4.95 23.18 -28.41
CA ASP A 46 5.52 24.48 -28.05
C ASP A 46 6.39 24.51 -26.79
N GLY A 47 6.66 23.32 -26.20
CA GLY A 47 7.67 23.14 -25.16
C GLY A 47 7.34 23.62 -23.74
N THR A 48 6.11 24.01 -23.44
CA THR A 48 5.72 24.44 -22.09
C THR A 48 5.37 23.24 -21.19
N GLU A 49 6.21 22.96 -20.19
CA GLU A 49 5.91 21.97 -19.15
C GLU A 49 5.04 22.60 -18.03
N ASN A 50 3.92 21.93 -17.71
CA ASN A 50 3.09 22.28 -16.57
C ASN A 50 2.93 21.09 -15.61
N ALA A 51 2.89 21.31 -14.30
CA ALA A 51 2.70 20.28 -13.30
C ALA A 51 1.34 19.55 -13.42
N SER A 52 0.31 20.21 -13.95
CA SER A 52 -1.01 19.64 -14.26
C SER A 52 -1.09 18.97 -15.63
N GLU A 53 -0.01 18.95 -16.39
CA GLU A 53 0.04 18.49 -17.78
C GLU A 53 -0.65 17.14 -18.00
N LEU A 54 -0.32 16.12 -17.19
CA LEU A 54 -0.88 14.78 -17.36
C LEU A 54 -2.40 14.75 -17.12
N GLU A 55 -2.90 15.46 -16.09
CA GLU A 55 -4.35 15.55 -15.82
C GLU A 55 -5.10 16.16 -17.01
N GLU A 56 -4.55 17.21 -17.61
CA GLU A 56 -5.14 17.91 -18.75
C GLU A 56 -5.11 17.05 -20.03
N ILE A 57 -3.99 16.38 -20.29
CA ILE A 57 -3.86 15.45 -21.42
C ILE A 57 -4.87 14.31 -21.30
N LEU A 58 -4.91 13.63 -20.13
CA LEU A 58 -5.84 12.53 -19.90
C LEU A 58 -7.30 12.99 -19.96
N LYS A 59 -7.61 14.18 -19.42
CA LYS A 59 -8.94 14.75 -19.51
C LYS A 59 -9.36 14.97 -20.97
N THR A 60 -8.49 15.52 -21.82
CA THR A 60 -8.78 15.76 -23.24
C THR A 60 -9.06 14.45 -23.98
N LEU A 61 -8.24 13.40 -23.73
CA LEU A 61 -8.42 12.08 -24.33
C LEU A 61 -9.72 11.41 -23.85
N LEU A 62 -10.03 11.52 -22.55
CA LEU A 62 -11.25 10.97 -21.97
C LEU A 62 -12.52 11.68 -22.48
N ASP A 63 -12.50 13.01 -22.59
CA ASP A 63 -13.64 13.78 -23.11
C ASP A 63 -13.93 13.42 -24.59
N TYR A 64 -12.88 13.21 -25.38
CA TYR A 64 -13.03 12.69 -26.73
C TYR A 64 -13.61 11.27 -26.75
N ALA A 65 -13.08 10.36 -25.93
CA ALA A 65 -13.56 9.00 -25.84
C ALA A 65 -15.04 8.93 -25.37
N ALA A 66 -15.41 9.78 -24.41
CA ALA A 66 -16.80 9.91 -23.95
C ALA A 66 -17.73 10.39 -25.07
N ALA A 67 -17.33 11.44 -25.80
CA ALA A 67 -18.10 11.98 -26.94
C ALA A 67 -18.28 10.95 -28.09
N LYS A 68 -17.34 10.01 -28.23
CA LYS A 68 -17.41 8.89 -29.17
C LYS A 68 -18.19 7.68 -28.63
N GLY A 69 -18.67 7.71 -27.38
CA GLY A 69 -19.40 6.60 -26.76
C GLY A 69 -18.51 5.38 -26.45
N LEU A 70 -17.19 5.57 -26.25
CA LEU A 70 -16.23 4.49 -25.97
C LEU A 70 -16.21 4.10 -24.49
N LEU A 71 -16.76 4.92 -23.60
CA LEU A 71 -16.88 4.65 -22.17
C LEU A 71 -18.22 3.95 -21.88
N GLU A 72 -18.23 2.98 -20.98
CA GLU A 72 -19.44 2.32 -20.50
C GLU A 72 -20.33 3.24 -19.63
N GLY A 73 -19.76 4.33 -19.14
CA GLY A 73 -20.42 5.39 -18.37
C GLY A 73 -19.50 6.56 -18.15
N ASP A 74 -20.02 7.70 -17.65
CA ASP A 74 -19.25 8.93 -17.48
C ASP A 74 -18.91 9.26 -16.01
N SER A 75 -19.13 8.32 -15.08
CA SER A 75 -18.70 8.52 -13.70
C SER A 75 -17.18 8.39 -13.57
N VAL A 76 -16.63 8.91 -12.46
CA VAL A 76 -15.19 8.82 -12.14
C VAL A 76 -14.67 7.39 -12.25
N VAL A 77 -15.49 6.40 -11.87
CA VAL A 77 -15.11 4.97 -11.94
C VAL A 77 -14.83 4.55 -13.38
N TYR A 78 -15.73 4.85 -14.32
CA TYR A 78 -15.57 4.48 -15.73
C TYR A 78 -14.47 5.28 -16.41
N ARG A 79 -14.30 6.55 -16.05
CA ARG A 79 -13.17 7.36 -16.51
C ARG A 79 -11.84 6.79 -16.04
N ASP A 80 -11.74 6.35 -14.78
CA ASP A 80 -10.55 5.71 -14.21
C ASP A 80 -10.26 4.33 -14.83
N LEU A 81 -11.28 3.59 -15.23
CA LEU A 81 -11.11 2.34 -15.98
C LEU A 81 -10.56 2.60 -17.40
N PHE A 82 -10.89 3.72 -17.98
CA PHE A 82 -10.53 4.04 -19.36
C PHE A 82 -9.16 4.72 -19.47
N ASP A 83 -8.84 5.70 -18.59
CA ASP A 83 -7.58 6.45 -18.66
C ASP A 83 -6.34 5.57 -18.41
N THR A 84 -6.47 4.54 -17.55
CA THR A 84 -5.38 3.58 -17.35
C THR A 84 -5.02 2.80 -18.62
N ARG A 85 -5.94 2.68 -19.60
CA ARG A 85 -5.66 2.07 -20.90
C ARG A 85 -4.70 2.92 -21.70
N PHE A 86 -4.86 4.26 -21.71
CA PHE A 86 -3.92 5.18 -22.35
C PHE A 86 -2.55 5.08 -21.72
N MET A 87 -2.49 5.17 -20.39
CA MET A 87 -1.24 5.06 -19.66
C MET A 87 -0.53 3.71 -19.87
N ASN A 88 -1.30 2.63 -20.02
CA ASN A 88 -0.73 1.31 -20.30
C ASN A 88 0.03 1.23 -21.64
N CYS A 89 -0.35 2.06 -22.62
CA CYS A 89 0.38 2.15 -23.90
C CYS A 89 1.81 2.67 -23.73
N LEU A 90 2.11 3.35 -22.63
CA LEU A 90 3.43 3.88 -22.29
C LEU A 90 4.23 2.95 -21.38
N MET A 91 3.61 1.89 -20.83
CA MET A 91 4.22 1.13 -19.76
C MET A 91 5.24 0.10 -20.24
N PRO A 92 6.43 0.05 -19.63
CA PRO A 92 7.35 -1.05 -19.82
C PRO A 92 6.73 -2.37 -19.33
N ARG A 93 7.16 -3.48 -19.92
CA ARG A 93 6.71 -4.82 -19.51
C ARG A 93 7.10 -5.11 -18.05
N PRO A 94 6.32 -5.93 -17.31
CA PRO A 94 6.67 -6.32 -15.94
C PRO A 94 8.09 -6.88 -15.80
N SER A 95 8.56 -7.66 -16.78
CA SER A 95 9.92 -8.23 -16.78
C SER A 95 11.01 -7.17 -16.89
N GLU A 96 10.79 -6.10 -17.67
CA GLU A 96 11.73 -4.98 -17.81
C GLU A 96 11.80 -4.18 -16.51
N VAL A 97 10.64 -3.89 -15.90
CA VAL A 97 10.57 -3.18 -14.61
C VAL A 97 11.29 -3.98 -13.53
N THR A 98 11.06 -5.29 -13.46
CA THR A 98 11.73 -6.18 -12.49
C THR A 98 13.24 -6.22 -12.71
N ALA A 99 13.68 -6.37 -13.97
CA ALA A 99 15.11 -6.38 -14.31
C ALA A 99 15.79 -5.05 -13.93
N GLN A 100 15.14 -3.91 -14.24
CA GLN A 100 15.66 -2.60 -13.89
C GLN A 100 15.68 -2.35 -12.39
N PHE A 101 14.68 -2.83 -11.65
CA PHE A 101 14.64 -2.75 -10.20
C PHE A 101 15.82 -3.47 -9.57
N TRP A 102 16.06 -4.73 -9.93
CA TRP A 102 17.15 -5.51 -9.36
C TRP A 102 18.54 -5.03 -9.80
N LYS A 103 18.67 -4.51 -11.01
CA LYS A 103 19.90 -3.85 -11.45
C LYS A 103 20.22 -2.64 -10.58
N ARG A 104 19.23 -1.81 -10.23
CA ARG A 104 19.43 -0.68 -9.32
C ARG A 104 19.64 -1.11 -7.88
N TYR A 105 19.10 -2.25 -7.50
CA TYR A 105 19.35 -2.82 -6.17
C TYR A 105 20.82 -3.20 -5.94
N GLU A 106 21.54 -3.56 -7.02
CA GLU A 106 23.00 -3.78 -6.97
C GLU A 106 23.77 -2.49 -6.59
N GLU A 107 23.22 -1.31 -6.93
CA GLU A 107 23.77 -0.02 -6.51
C GLU A 107 23.44 0.26 -5.03
N SER A 108 22.18 0.17 -4.68
CA SER A 108 21.65 0.20 -3.31
C SER A 108 20.17 -0.19 -3.27
N PRO A 109 19.66 -0.72 -2.14
CA PRO A 109 18.22 -0.93 -1.94
C PRO A 109 17.41 0.34 -2.15
N GLN A 110 17.95 1.50 -1.76
CA GLN A 110 17.27 2.78 -1.93
C GLN A 110 17.17 3.19 -3.40
N ALA A 111 18.21 3.01 -4.22
CA ALA A 111 18.17 3.31 -5.65
C ALA A 111 17.08 2.51 -6.36
N ALA A 112 16.88 1.24 -5.96
CA ALA A 112 15.81 0.40 -6.50
C ALA A 112 14.43 0.92 -6.13
N THR A 113 14.21 1.25 -4.85
CA THR A 113 12.91 1.75 -4.37
C THR A 113 12.59 3.13 -4.91
N ASP A 114 13.58 4.03 -5.03
CA ASP A 114 13.42 5.36 -5.65
C ASP A 114 12.98 5.23 -7.12
N TYR A 115 13.62 4.35 -7.90
CA TYR A 115 13.21 4.04 -9.27
C TYR A 115 11.75 3.55 -9.33
N TYR A 116 11.41 2.58 -8.50
CA TYR A 116 10.09 1.96 -8.55
C TYR A 116 8.98 2.88 -8.03
N TYR A 117 9.27 3.71 -7.03
CA TYR A 117 8.32 4.73 -6.57
C TYR A 117 8.08 5.80 -7.63
N LYS A 118 9.16 6.27 -8.28
CA LYS A 118 9.06 7.20 -9.40
C LYS A 118 8.23 6.61 -10.55
N LEU A 119 8.47 5.36 -10.94
CA LEU A 119 7.68 4.67 -11.96
C LEU A 119 6.19 4.63 -11.57
N SER A 120 5.88 4.30 -10.31
CA SER A 120 4.50 4.25 -9.82
C SER A 120 3.79 5.60 -9.86
N GLN A 121 4.53 6.70 -9.71
CA GLN A 121 4.03 8.07 -9.83
C GLN A 121 3.86 8.50 -11.30
N ASP A 122 4.87 8.26 -12.13
CA ASP A 122 4.89 8.71 -13.52
C ASP A 122 3.93 7.90 -14.41
N SER A 123 3.63 6.67 -14.04
CA SER A 123 2.62 5.82 -14.70
C SER A 123 1.17 6.14 -14.34
N ASP A 124 0.92 7.18 -13.54
CA ASP A 124 -0.39 7.53 -12.98
C ASP A 124 -1.04 6.41 -12.14
N TYR A 125 -0.27 5.39 -11.76
CA TYR A 125 -0.72 4.42 -10.76
C TYR A 125 -0.94 5.11 -9.39
N ILE A 126 -0.03 6.03 -9.02
CA ILE A 126 -0.18 6.98 -7.92
C ILE A 126 -0.59 8.33 -8.53
N ARG A 127 -1.85 8.69 -8.41
CA ARG A 127 -2.44 9.89 -9.02
C ARG A 127 -2.09 11.15 -8.22
N ARG A 128 -0.90 11.72 -8.48
CA ARG A 128 -0.35 12.87 -7.72
C ARG A 128 -1.28 14.06 -7.69
N TYR A 129 -1.93 14.40 -8.81
CA TYR A 129 -2.87 15.52 -8.90
C TYR A 129 -4.14 15.35 -8.07
N ARG A 130 -4.49 14.11 -7.68
CA ARG A 130 -5.56 13.86 -6.70
C ARG A 130 -5.04 13.96 -5.27
N ILE A 131 -3.87 13.39 -4.99
CA ILE A 131 -3.26 13.35 -3.66
C ILE A 131 -2.93 14.76 -3.15
N VAL A 132 -2.59 15.70 -4.04
CA VAL A 132 -2.33 17.10 -3.66
C VAL A 132 -3.58 17.79 -3.10
N LYS A 133 -4.77 17.25 -3.35
CA LYS A 133 -6.05 17.74 -2.80
C LYS A 133 -6.32 17.27 -1.38
N ASP A 134 -5.55 16.28 -0.88
CA ASP A 134 -5.67 15.79 0.49
C ASP A 134 -5.31 16.90 1.49
N MET A 135 -6.11 17.01 2.55
CA MET A 135 -5.82 17.97 3.61
C MET A 135 -4.84 17.36 4.58
N LYS A 136 -3.77 18.08 4.91
CA LYS A 136 -2.71 17.61 5.81
C LYS A 136 -2.32 18.72 6.78
N TRP A 137 -2.23 18.38 8.07
CA TRP A 137 -1.72 19.28 9.11
C TRP A 137 -1.13 18.47 10.26
N THR A 138 -0.48 19.13 11.19
CA THR A 138 0.05 18.51 12.39
C THR A 138 -0.72 18.95 13.63
N ALA A 139 -0.79 18.08 14.63
CA ALA A 139 -1.39 18.37 15.94
C ALA A 139 -0.44 17.95 17.06
N ASP A 140 -0.08 18.88 17.94
CA ASP A 140 0.74 18.59 19.11
C ASP A 140 -0.11 18.00 20.21
N THR A 141 0.36 16.89 20.77
CA THR A 141 -0.30 16.17 21.87
C THR A 141 0.72 15.84 22.96
N ARG A 142 0.27 15.35 24.10
CA ARG A 142 1.17 14.84 25.14
C ARG A 142 2.01 13.65 24.70
N TYR A 143 1.61 12.97 23.62
CA TYR A 143 2.32 11.81 23.04
C TYR A 143 3.25 12.18 21.87
N GLY A 144 3.39 13.47 21.57
CA GLY A 144 4.16 14.01 20.46
C GLY A 144 3.29 14.66 19.38
N THR A 145 3.93 15.08 18.32
CA THR A 145 3.27 15.71 17.15
C THR A 145 2.71 14.64 16.23
N PHE A 146 1.42 14.68 15.97
CA PHE A 146 0.72 13.76 15.06
C PHE A 146 0.51 14.41 13.70
N ASP A 147 0.72 13.63 12.65
CA ASP A 147 0.32 13.99 11.30
C ASP A 147 -1.15 13.61 11.10
N ILE A 148 -1.98 14.59 10.76
CA ILE A 148 -3.39 14.40 10.49
C ILE A 148 -3.62 14.54 8.98
N THR A 149 -4.36 13.61 8.39
CA THR A 149 -4.69 13.64 6.97
C THR A 149 -6.17 13.34 6.75
N VAL A 150 -6.83 14.21 5.97
CA VAL A 150 -8.13 13.90 5.36
C VAL A 150 -7.87 13.49 3.92
N ASN A 151 -8.08 12.22 3.62
CA ASN A 151 -7.83 11.66 2.31
C ASN A 151 -9.03 11.93 1.38
N LEU A 152 -8.92 12.98 0.56
CA LEU A 152 -9.91 13.37 -0.45
C LEU A 152 -9.62 12.71 -1.82
N SER A 153 -8.44 12.12 -1.99
CA SER A 153 -8.02 11.47 -3.24
C SER A 153 -8.62 10.08 -3.45
N LYS A 154 -9.16 9.48 -2.38
CA LYS A 154 -9.86 8.20 -2.47
C LYS A 154 -11.21 8.42 -3.14
N PRO A 155 -11.49 7.81 -4.32
CA PRO A 155 -12.78 7.97 -4.97
C PRO A 155 -13.91 7.51 -4.05
N GLU A 156 -14.92 8.33 -3.86
CA GLU A 156 -16.16 7.90 -3.24
C GLU A 156 -16.79 6.80 -4.09
N LYS A 157 -17.29 5.76 -3.44
CA LYS A 157 -18.00 4.69 -4.15
C LYS A 157 -19.30 5.26 -4.70
N ASP A 158 -19.41 5.39 -6.01
CA ASP A 158 -20.64 5.76 -6.69
C ASP A 158 -21.75 4.74 -6.36
N PRO A 159 -22.87 5.15 -5.72
CA PRO A 159 -23.98 4.25 -5.41
C PRO A 159 -24.53 3.49 -6.61
N LYS A 160 -24.53 4.10 -7.81
CA LYS A 160 -24.98 3.46 -9.05
C LYS A 160 -23.98 2.41 -9.51
N ALA A 161 -22.67 2.68 -9.41
CA ALA A 161 -21.62 1.71 -9.72
C ALA A 161 -21.66 0.53 -8.75
N ILE A 162 -21.92 0.77 -7.43
CA ILE A 162 -22.11 -0.29 -6.44
C ILE A 162 -23.32 -1.15 -6.79
N ALA A 163 -24.45 -0.55 -7.17
CA ALA A 163 -25.66 -1.27 -7.53
C ALA A 163 -25.44 -2.10 -8.82
N ALA A 164 -24.81 -1.53 -9.84
CA ALA A 164 -24.44 -2.23 -11.07
C ALA A 164 -23.48 -3.40 -10.81
N ALA A 165 -22.47 -3.20 -9.96
CA ALA A 165 -21.56 -4.25 -9.55
C ALA A 165 -22.24 -5.41 -8.82
N ARG A 166 -23.22 -5.13 -7.97
CA ARG A 166 -24.01 -6.16 -7.29
C ARG A 166 -24.88 -6.94 -8.28
N ALA A 167 -25.38 -6.29 -9.32
CA ALA A 167 -26.21 -6.91 -10.35
C ALA A 167 -25.39 -7.77 -11.36
N ALA A 168 -24.12 -7.43 -11.59
CA ALA A 168 -23.25 -8.08 -12.58
C ALA A 168 -22.70 -9.46 -12.17
N GLY A 169 -22.94 -9.91 -10.93
CA GLY A 169 -22.39 -11.14 -10.38
C GLY A 169 -20.90 -11.00 -10.01
N GLN A 170 -20.45 -11.73 -8.98
CA GLN A 170 -19.07 -11.66 -8.52
C GLN A 170 -18.15 -12.45 -9.46
N SER A 171 -17.19 -11.75 -10.09
CA SER A 171 -16.08 -12.40 -10.78
C SER A 171 -15.04 -12.89 -9.76
N GLY A 172 -14.64 -14.15 -9.86
CA GLY A 172 -13.57 -14.72 -9.03
C GLY A 172 -12.14 -14.36 -9.47
N TYR A 173 -11.97 -13.45 -10.47
CA TYR A 173 -10.67 -13.05 -11.01
C TYR A 173 -10.56 -11.53 -11.17
N PRO A 174 -9.49 -10.91 -10.63
CA PRO A 174 -8.64 -11.43 -9.55
C PRO A 174 -9.45 -11.72 -8.27
N LYS A 175 -8.98 -12.66 -7.43
CA LYS A 175 -9.68 -13.02 -6.18
C LYS A 175 -9.79 -11.85 -5.19
N CYS A 176 -8.75 -11.03 -5.10
CA CYS A 176 -8.76 -9.80 -4.31
C CYS A 176 -7.79 -8.76 -4.90
N GLN A 177 -7.76 -7.55 -4.32
CA GLN A 177 -6.92 -6.44 -4.79
C GLN A 177 -5.41 -6.65 -4.54
N LEU A 178 -5.00 -7.66 -3.77
CA LEU A 178 -3.60 -7.98 -3.46
C LEU A 178 -3.06 -9.19 -4.25
N CYS A 179 -3.87 -9.83 -5.09
CA CYS A 179 -3.41 -10.96 -5.90
C CYS A 179 -2.47 -10.51 -7.04
N MET A 180 -1.49 -11.35 -7.39
CA MET A 180 -0.57 -11.09 -8.51
C MET A 180 -1.29 -10.87 -9.84
N GLU A 181 -2.47 -11.48 -10.00
CA GLU A 181 -3.34 -11.36 -11.18
C GLU A 181 -3.83 -9.93 -11.44
N ASN A 182 -3.62 -9.03 -10.50
CA ASN A 182 -3.89 -7.59 -10.71
C ASN A 182 -2.90 -6.92 -11.67
N VAL A 183 -1.72 -7.48 -11.89
CA VAL A 183 -0.72 -6.87 -12.80
C VAL A 183 -1.26 -6.81 -14.23
N GLY A 184 -1.50 -5.59 -14.73
CA GLY A 184 -2.05 -5.35 -16.06
C GLY A 184 -3.56 -5.60 -16.20
N TYR A 185 -4.28 -5.85 -15.09
CA TYR A 185 -5.72 -6.09 -15.11
C TYR A 185 -6.51 -4.83 -15.49
N ALA A 186 -7.43 -4.95 -16.43
CA ALA A 186 -8.17 -3.80 -16.95
C ALA A 186 -9.17 -3.18 -15.95
N GLY A 187 -9.52 -3.93 -14.91
CA GLY A 187 -10.53 -3.49 -13.95
C GLY A 187 -11.96 -3.74 -14.41
N ARG A 188 -12.89 -3.37 -13.57
CA ARG A 188 -14.35 -3.39 -13.77
C ARG A 188 -15.01 -2.49 -12.72
N ALA A 189 -16.30 -2.26 -12.79
CA ALA A 189 -16.99 -1.29 -11.92
C ALA A 189 -16.79 -1.52 -10.39
N ASP A 190 -16.59 -2.76 -9.95
CA ASP A 190 -16.35 -3.15 -8.55
C ASP A 190 -14.88 -3.48 -8.23
N HIS A 191 -13.99 -3.42 -9.23
CA HIS A 191 -12.58 -3.72 -9.06
C HIS A 191 -11.73 -2.71 -9.84
N PRO A 192 -10.81 -1.99 -9.19
CA PRO A 192 -10.08 -0.89 -9.82
C PRO A 192 -9.23 -1.38 -10.99
N ALA A 193 -9.05 -0.52 -12.00
CA ALA A 193 -8.10 -0.77 -13.07
C ALA A 193 -6.67 -0.85 -12.54
N ARG A 194 -5.88 -1.77 -13.10
CA ARG A 194 -4.51 -2.06 -12.75
C ARG A 194 -3.60 -2.20 -13.98
N ASN A 195 -3.99 -1.61 -15.13
CA ASN A 195 -3.23 -1.66 -16.37
C ASN A 195 -1.78 -1.16 -16.17
N THR A 196 -1.60 -0.10 -15.39
CA THR A 196 -0.29 0.48 -15.08
C THR A 196 0.39 -0.14 -13.86
N HIS A 197 -0.28 -1.07 -13.19
CA HIS A 197 0.26 -1.71 -11.99
C HIS A 197 1.38 -2.67 -12.33
N ARG A 198 2.48 -2.55 -11.60
CA ARG A 198 3.63 -3.45 -11.65
C ARG A 198 3.93 -3.92 -10.24
N VAL A 199 4.37 -5.14 -10.07
CA VAL A 199 4.72 -5.76 -8.79
C VAL A 199 6.13 -6.30 -8.88
N ILE A 200 6.95 -6.01 -7.87
CA ILE A 200 8.29 -6.58 -7.74
C ILE A 200 8.20 -7.86 -6.92
N SER A 201 8.71 -8.94 -7.47
CA SER A 201 8.85 -10.19 -6.71
C SER A 201 10.01 -10.08 -5.74
N VAL A 202 9.75 -10.40 -4.46
CA VAL A 202 10.74 -10.49 -3.38
C VAL A 202 10.64 -11.86 -2.70
N THR A 203 11.73 -12.33 -2.11
CA THR A 203 11.75 -13.58 -1.35
C THR A 203 11.67 -13.26 0.13
N ILE A 204 10.66 -13.78 0.81
CA ILE A 204 10.42 -13.60 2.25
C ILE A 204 10.14 -14.97 2.85
N ASN A 205 10.84 -15.34 3.91
CA ASN A 205 10.73 -16.64 4.58
C ASN A 205 10.72 -17.80 3.57
N ALA A 206 11.71 -17.81 2.66
CA ALA A 206 11.91 -18.79 1.59
C ALA A 206 10.70 -18.98 0.65
N SER A 207 9.79 -18.03 0.58
CA SER A 207 8.64 -18.04 -0.32
C SER A 207 8.57 -16.76 -1.17
N GLN A 208 7.80 -16.82 -2.27
CA GLN A 208 7.64 -15.69 -3.17
C GLN A 208 6.56 -14.73 -2.65
N TRP A 209 6.90 -13.44 -2.59
CA TRP A 209 6.01 -12.35 -2.20
C TRP A 209 6.00 -11.26 -3.27
N GLY A 210 4.94 -10.48 -3.29
CA GLY A 210 4.84 -9.27 -4.11
C GLY A 210 5.10 -8.03 -3.29
N PHE A 211 5.92 -7.12 -3.81
CA PHE A 211 6.12 -5.78 -3.28
C PHE A 211 5.50 -4.77 -4.25
N GLN A 212 4.59 -3.92 -3.75
CA GLN A 212 3.92 -2.88 -4.51
C GLN A 212 3.76 -1.61 -3.68
N TYR A 213 3.69 -0.44 -4.33
CA TYR A 213 3.20 0.77 -3.67
C TYR A 213 1.68 0.79 -3.62
N SER A 214 1.14 1.45 -2.60
CA SER A 214 -0.28 1.74 -2.52
C SER A 214 -0.62 2.97 -3.37
N PRO A 215 -1.67 2.94 -4.18
CA PRO A 215 -2.14 4.14 -4.89
C PRO A 215 -2.70 5.19 -3.92
N TYR A 216 -3.03 4.78 -2.69
CA TYR A 216 -3.46 5.66 -1.60
C TYR A 216 -2.25 5.98 -0.74
N VAL A 217 -1.62 7.13 -0.94
CA VAL A 217 -0.40 7.55 -0.25
C VAL A 217 -0.77 8.16 1.10
N TYR A 218 -1.02 7.32 2.10
CA TYR A 218 -1.28 7.79 3.47
C TYR A 218 -0.04 8.42 4.11
N TYR A 219 1.14 7.96 3.72
CA TYR A 219 2.46 8.47 4.12
C TYR A 219 3.48 8.19 3.00
N ASN A 220 4.68 8.76 3.14
CA ASN A 220 5.70 8.64 2.09
C ASN A 220 6.07 7.20 1.77
N GLU A 221 6.04 6.86 0.49
CA GLU A 221 6.34 5.53 -0.05
C GLU A 221 5.52 4.42 0.58
N HIS A 222 4.24 4.69 0.91
CA HIS A 222 3.33 3.68 1.43
C HIS A 222 3.29 2.47 0.50
N CYS A 223 3.73 1.33 1.00
CA CYS A 223 3.82 0.08 0.26
C CYS A 223 3.04 -1.05 0.91
N ILE A 224 2.75 -2.07 0.12
CA ILE A 224 2.13 -3.32 0.56
C ILE A 224 3.02 -4.46 0.08
N VAL A 225 3.34 -5.36 1.02
CA VAL A 225 4.11 -6.57 0.77
C VAL A 225 3.18 -7.74 1.03
N PHE A 226 2.84 -8.52 0.02
CA PHE A 226 1.79 -9.52 0.09
C PHE A 226 2.28 -10.91 -0.35
N ASN A 227 1.70 -11.94 0.25
CA ASN A 227 2.03 -13.32 -0.07
C ASN A 227 1.69 -13.63 -1.55
N GLY A 228 2.58 -14.30 -2.27
CA GLY A 228 2.33 -14.73 -3.65
C GLY A 228 1.16 -15.70 -3.80
N SER A 229 0.78 -16.37 -2.71
CA SER A 229 -0.41 -17.22 -2.63
C SER A 229 -1.53 -16.53 -1.85
N HIS A 230 -2.77 -16.67 -2.33
CA HIS A 230 -3.96 -16.13 -1.64
C HIS A 230 -4.30 -16.99 -0.42
N VAL A 231 -3.68 -16.69 0.71
CA VAL A 231 -3.89 -17.37 1.99
C VAL A 231 -4.27 -16.36 3.07
N PRO A 232 -5.11 -16.74 4.05
CA PRO A 232 -5.50 -15.82 5.13
C PRO A 232 -4.31 -15.33 5.96
N MET A 233 -4.45 -14.13 6.51
CA MET A 233 -3.53 -13.59 7.49
C MET A 233 -3.54 -14.40 8.78
N LYS A 234 -2.35 -14.55 9.37
CA LYS A 234 -2.16 -15.15 10.68
C LYS A 234 -0.95 -14.52 11.35
N ILE A 235 -1.11 -14.07 12.59
CA ILE A 235 0.01 -13.60 13.40
C ILE A 235 0.61 -14.78 14.14
N GLU A 236 1.87 -15.08 13.84
CA GLU A 236 2.62 -16.21 14.43
C GLU A 236 4.12 -15.90 14.39
N LYS A 237 4.96 -16.77 14.96
CA LYS A 237 6.43 -16.59 14.94
C LYS A 237 6.97 -16.26 13.54
N ALA A 238 6.46 -16.97 12.53
CA ALA A 238 6.86 -16.71 11.14
C ALA A 238 6.54 -15.30 10.65
N THR A 239 5.51 -14.64 11.21
CA THR A 239 5.16 -13.26 10.88
C THR A 239 6.31 -12.31 11.25
N PHE A 240 6.85 -12.42 12.45
CA PHE A 240 7.98 -11.58 12.89
C PHE A 240 9.21 -11.80 12.00
N LYS A 241 9.50 -13.07 11.66
CA LYS A 241 10.58 -13.40 10.74
C LYS A 241 10.37 -12.79 9.36
N LYS A 242 9.17 -12.88 8.80
CA LYS A 242 8.81 -12.29 7.51
C LYS A 242 9.03 -10.76 7.50
N LEU A 243 8.67 -10.07 8.59
CA LEU A 243 8.90 -8.63 8.71
C LEU A 243 10.39 -8.30 8.63
N PHE A 244 11.24 -9.02 9.39
CA PHE A 244 12.68 -8.78 9.37
C PHE A 244 13.34 -9.20 8.07
N ASP A 245 12.90 -10.27 7.41
CA ASP A 245 13.40 -10.65 6.09
C ASP A 245 13.23 -9.52 5.05
N PHE A 246 12.14 -8.78 5.12
CA PHE A 246 11.95 -7.59 4.29
C PHE A 246 12.84 -6.42 4.74
N ILE A 247 12.95 -6.16 6.04
CA ILE A 247 13.79 -5.09 6.60
C ILE A 247 15.28 -5.34 6.28
N HIS A 248 15.72 -6.58 6.21
CA HIS A 248 17.10 -6.91 5.78
C HIS A 248 17.35 -6.52 4.33
N GLN A 249 16.35 -6.70 3.45
CA GLN A 249 16.44 -6.32 2.05
C GLN A 249 16.29 -4.79 1.86
N PHE A 250 15.40 -4.14 2.63
CA PHE A 250 15.07 -2.71 2.53
C PHE A 250 15.18 -2.02 3.89
N PRO A 251 16.40 -1.81 4.42
CA PRO A 251 16.62 -1.33 5.79
C PRO A 251 16.19 0.14 6.03
N HIS A 252 15.89 0.88 4.99
CA HIS A 252 15.38 2.25 5.05
C HIS A 252 13.84 2.32 5.17
N TYR A 253 13.15 1.17 5.18
CA TYR A 253 11.71 1.05 5.40
C TYR A 253 11.40 0.54 6.81
N PHE A 254 10.18 0.79 7.25
CA PHE A 254 9.51 -0.02 8.26
C PHE A 254 8.55 -1.00 7.56
N LEU A 255 8.19 -2.07 8.25
CA LEU A 255 7.14 -2.99 7.82
C LEU A 255 6.32 -3.43 9.03
N GLY A 256 4.99 -3.39 8.92
CA GLY A 256 4.07 -3.83 9.97
C GLY A 256 2.96 -4.71 9.43
N SER A 257 2.44 -5.56 10.27
CA SER A 257 1.26 -6.37 9.97
C SER A 257 -0.01 -5.70 10.50
N ASN A 258 -1.14 -5.92 9.84
CA ASN A 258 -2.43 -5.76 10.50
C ASN A 258 -2.62 -6.88 11.54
N ALA A 259 -3.54 -6.69 12.48
CA ALA A 259 -3.98 -7.78 13.35
C ALA A 259 -4.81 -8.80 12.55
N ASP A 260 -4.80 -10.06 12.98
CA ASP A 260 -5.47 -11.19 12.31
C ASP A 260 -6.89 -11.46 12.83
N LEU A 261 -7.37 -10.68 13.79
CA LEU A 261 -8.74 -10.78 14.32
C LEU A 261 -9.66 -9.68 13.75
N PRO A 262 -10.95 -9.95 13.60
CA PRO A 262 -11.95 -8.95 13.20
C PRO A 262 -11.94 -7.72 14.14
N ILE A 263 -12.48 -6.59 13.68
CA ILE A 263 -12.60 -5.32 14.41
C ILE A 263 -11.24 -4.61 14.59
N VAL A 264 -10.22 -5.31 15.07
CA VAL A 264 -8.86 -4.77 15.28
C VAL A 264 -7.92 -5.05 14.11
N GLY A 265 -8.34 -5.83 13.12
CA GLY A 265 -7.61 -6.16 11.91
C GLY A 265 -7.85 -5.19 10.76
N GLY A 266 -7.12 -5.39 9.67
CA GLY A 266 -7.27 -4.64 8.42
C GLY A 266 -8.46 -5.12 7.57
N SER A 267 -8.65 -4.48 6.41
CA SER A 267 -9.78 -4.72 5.52
C SER A 267 -9.70 -6.00 4.68
N ILE A 268 -8.50 -6.61 4.54
CA ILE A 268 -8.28 -7.80 3.68
C ILE A 268 -7.58 -8.87 4.52
N LEU A 269 -8.32 -9.50 5.44
CA LEU A 269 -7.79 -10.58 6.27
C LEU A 269 -7.64 -11.91 5.52
N SER A 270 -8.30 -12.04 4.36
CA SER A 270 -8.25 -13.24 3.52
C SER A 270 -6.96 -13.42 2.72
N HIS A 271 -6.09 -12.40 2.69
CA HIS A 271 -4.82 -12.45 1.98
C HIS A 271 -3.69 -11.93 2.86
N ASP A 272 -2.72 -12.79 3.18
CA ASP A 272 -1.56 -12.47 4.04
C ASP A 272 -0.73 -11.35 3.42
N HIS A 273 -0.61 -10.22 4.13
CA HIS A 273 0.08 -9.04 3.66
C HIS A 273 0.55 -8.13 4.80
N PHE A 274 1.53 -7.31 4.50
CA PHE A 274 2.12 -6.30 5.37
C PHE A 274 2.04 -4.92 4.74
N GLN A 275 2.07 -3.88 5.55
CA GLN A 275 2.13 -2.49 5.13
C GLN A 275 3.42 -1.85 5.63
N GLY A 276 4.07 -1.08 4.77
CA GLY A 276 5.34 -0.44 5.07
C GLY A 276 5.58 0.83 4.28
N GLY A 277 6.78 1.36 4.40
CA GLY A 277 7.20 2.55 3.66
C GLY A 277 8.38 3.27 4.29
N ARG A 278 8.84 4.33 3.64
CA ARG A 278 9.91 5.21 4.13
C ARG A 278 9.30 6.37 4.93
N TYR A 279 8.86 6.06 6.15
CA TYR A 279 8.21 7.03 7.01
C TYR A 279 8.46 6.72 8.49
N THR A 280 8.51 7.76 9.33
CA THR A 280 8.71 7.62 10.78
C THR A 280 7.48 8.16 11.52
N PHE A 281 6.63 7.26 11.99
CA PHE A 281 5.43 7.62 12.76
C PHE A 281 5.78 8.25 14.12
N ALA A 282 4.84 9.03 14.67
CA ALA A 282 4.96 9.60 16.01
C ALA A 282 5.22 8.51 17.07
N MET A 283 4.56 7.35 16.98
CA MET A 283 4.81 6.22 17.87
C MET A 283 6.27 5.74 17.84
N ALA A 284 6.92 5.73 16.67
CA ALA A 284 8.33 5.33 16.56
C ALA A 284 9.27 6.30 17.29
N LYS A 285 8.89 7.58 17.39
CA LYS A 285 9.62 8.64 18.10
C LYS A 285 9.29 8.69 19.59
N ALA A 286 8.18 8.07 20.01
CA ALA A 286 7.72 8.11 21.39
C ALA A 286 8.74 7.44 22.34
N PRO A 287 8.99 8.02 23.54
CA PRO A 287 9.94 7.47 24.50
C PRO A 287 9.42 6.18 25.12
N ILE A 288 10.34 5.38 25.64
CA ILE A 288 9.99 4.26 26.53
C ILE A 288 9.72 4.86 27.93
N GLU A 289 8.51 4.61 28.44
CA GLU A 289 8.06 5.06 29.77
C GLU A 289 8.63 4.16 30.88
N THR A 290 8.57 2.85 30.68
CA THR A 290 9.03 1.87 31.66
C THR A 290 9.84 0.79 30.97
N TYR A 291 11.07 0.55 31.45
CA TYR A 291 11.89 -0.56 31.01
C TYR A 291 11.62 -1.80 31.85
N PHE A 292 11.70 -2.97 31.23
CA PHE A 292 11.66 -4.25 31.90
C PHE A 292 12.70 -5.20 31.31
N ALA A 293 13.12 -6.18 32.10
CA ALA A 293 14.00 -7.25 31.66
C ALA A 293 13.21 -8.56 31.59
N MET A 294 13.56 -9.42 30.66
CA MET A 294 13.00 -10.76 30.55
C MET A 294 14.14 -11.79 30.67
N GLU A 295 13.95 -12.76 31.53
CA GLU A 295 14.90 -13.84 31.76
C GLU A 295 15.20 -14.59 30.45
N GLY A 296 16.48 -14.80 30.17
CA GLY A 296 16.96 -15.39 28.93
C GLY A 296 17.03 -14.44 27.72
N TYR A 297 16.68 -13.14 27.91
CA TYR A 297 16.71 -12.10 26.89
C TYR A 297 17.40 -10.82 27.39
N GLU A 298 18.46 -10.96 28.18
CA GLU A 298 19.19 -9.83 28.77
C GLU A 298 19.90 -8.96 27.73
N ASP A 299 20.10 -9.49 26.53
CA ASP A 299 20.65 -8.82 25.35
C ASP A 299 19.59 -7.97 24.60
N VAL A 300 18.31 -8.11 24.92
CA VAL A 300 17.20 -7.35 24.33
C VAL A 300 16.79 -6.22 25.27
N LYS A 301 16.90 -4.99 24.81
CA LYS A 301 16.32 -3.84 25.51
C LYS A 301 14.84 -3.80 25.27
N ALA A 302 14.04 -3.97 26.33
CA ALA A 302 12.58 -4.03 26.26
C ALA A 302 11.94 -2.97 27.15
N GLY A 303 10.77 -2.43 26.73
CA GLY A 303 10.02 -1.49 27.53
C GLY A 303 8.65 -1.12 26.96
N ILE A 304 7.84 -0.47 27.81
CA ILE A 304 6.53 0.05 27.49
C ILE A 304 6.70 1.43 26.88
N VAL A 305 6.13 1.66 25.71
CA VAL A 305 6.18 2.95 25.02
C VAL A 305 5.14 3.91 25.60
N PHE A 306 5.52 5.16 25.83
CA PHE A 306 4.57 6.22 26.21
C PHE A 306 3.68 6.57 25.02
N TRP A 307 2.59 5.85 24.88
CA TRP A 307 1.65 5.91 23.76
C TRP A 307 0.22 5.64 24.22
N PRO A 308 -0.84 6.18 23.54
CA PRO A 308 -2.23 5.93 23.96
C PRO A 308 -2.66 4.47 23.87
N MET A 309 -1.96 3.65 23.11
CA MET A 309 -2.18 2.21 23.01
C MET A 309 -1.10 1.45 23.77
N SER A 310 -1.40 0.23 24.21
CA SER A 310 -0.42 -0.63 24.89
C SER A 310 0.61 -1.14 23.87
N VAL A 311 1.82 -0.61 23.92
CA VAL A 311 2.91 -0.93 23.00
C VAL A 311 4.14 -1.37 23.78
N LEU A 312 4.66 -2.55 23.45
CA LEU A 312 5.95 -3.03 23.91
C LEU A 312 6.98 -2.82 22.79
N ARG A 313 8.08 -2.13 23.08
CA ARG A 313 9.21 -1.95 22.16
C ARG A 313 10.35 -2.84 22.57
N LEU A 314 10.82 -3.65 21.62
CA LEU A 314 11.97 -4.52 21.73
C LEU A 314 13.08 -4.01 20.81
N GLN A 315 14.31 -3.96 21.30
CA GLN A 315 15.47 -3.46 20.56
C GLN A 315 16.66 -4.41 20.74
N CYS A 316 17.26 -4.88 19.64
CA CYS A 316 18.44 -5.73 19.64
C CYS A 316 19.24 -5.54 18.34
N LYS A 317 20.55 -5.85 18.37
CA LYS A 317 21.37 -5.94 17.15
C LYS A 317 21.09 -7.19 16.34
N ASP A 318 20.57 -8.20 16.98
CA ASP A 318 20.19 -9.47 16.37
C ASP A 318 18.65 -9.54 16.25
N SER A 319 18.15 -9.57 15.01
CA SER A 319 16.72 -9.65 14.72
C SER A 319 16.10 -10.99 15.11
N ASP A 320 16.86 -12.09 15.11
CA ASP A 320 16.34 -13.41 15.48
C ASP A 320 15.97 -13.44 16.98
N ARG A 321 16.71 -12.71 17.82
CA ARG A 321 16.36 -12.52 19.25
C ARG A 321 15.02 -11.81 19.41
N LEU A 322 14.74 -10.83 18.54
CA LEU A 322 13.45 -10.12 18.53
C LEU A 322 12.31 -11.03 18.06
N VAL A 323 12.57 -11.92 17.10
CA VAL A 323 11.59 -12.93 16.64
C VAL A 323 11.24 -13.88 17.77
N GLU A 324 12.25 -14.41 18.49
CA GLU A 324 12.03 -15.33 19.60
C GLU A 324 11.23 -14.68 20.75
N LEU A 325 11.66 -13.50 21.20
CA LEU A 325 10.99 -12.78 22.29
C LEU A 325 9.60 -12.30 21.86
N GLY A 326 9.45 -11.80 20.62
CA GLY A 326 8.16 -11.41 20.08
C GLY A 326 7.14 -12.55 20.05
N ASN A 327 7.59 -13.75 19.69
CA ASN A 327 6.75 -14.95 19.75
C ASN A 327 6.37 -15.33 21.19
N HIS A 328 7.32 -15.28 22.11
CA HIS A 328 7.04 -15.55 23.52
C HIS A 328 5.98 -14.60 24.09
N ILE A 329 6.09 -13.29 23.78
CA ILE A 329 5.10 -12.29 24.18
C ILE A 329 3.74 -12.54 23.52
N LEU A 330 3.71 -12.91 22.24
CA LEU A 330 2.47 -13.23 21.52
C LEU A 330 1.72 -14.39 22.18
N GLU A 331 2.43 -15.47 22.52
CA GLU A 331 1.85 -16.65 23.17
C GLU A 331 1.31 -16.30 24.56
N ALA A 332 2.09 -15.55 25.35
CA ALA A 332 1.66 -15.08 26.68
C ALA A 332 0.42 -14.16 26.56
N TRP A 333 0.41 -13.21 25.61
CA TRP A 333 -0.71 -12.30 25.42
C TRP A 333 -1.98 -13.03 24.96
N ARG A 334 -1.87 -14.01 24.10
CA ARG A 334 -3.04 -14.79 23.63
C ARG A 334 -3.77 -15.50 24.76
N GLY A 335 -3.07 -15.94 25.80
CA GLY A 335 -3.65 -16.59 26.97
C GLY A 335 -3.98 -15.63 28.14
N TYR A 336 -3.70 -14.32 27.98
CA TYR A 336 -3.82 -13.38 29.08
C TYR A 336 -5.26 -12.93 29.33
N THR A 337 -5.72 -13.05 30.57
CA THR A 337 -7.00 -12.52 31.05
C THR A 337 -6.79 -11.65 32.30
N ASP A 338 -7.39 -10.47 32.29
CA ASP A 338 -7.48 -9.55 33.44
C ASP A 338 -8.90 -9.01 33.52
N GLU A 339 -9.71 -9.63 34.39
CA GLU A 339 -11.11 -9.27 34.55
C GLU A 339 -11.28 -7.84 35.05
N ALA A 340 -10.35 -7.35 35.88
CA ALA A 340 -10.41 -6.00 36.41
C ALA A 340 -10.22 -4.92 35.33
N ALA A 341 -9.45 -5.23 34.31
CA ALA A 341 -9.26 -4.41 33.12
C ALA A 341 -10.24 -4.75 31.99
N PHE A 342 -11.17 -5.67 32.18
CA PHE A 342 -12.07 -6.19 31.15
C PHE A 342 -11.33 -6.78 29.92
N VAL A 343 -10.14 -7.34 30.16
CA VAL A 343 -9.36 -8.06 29.14
C VAL A 343 -9.63 -9.56 29.30
N TYR A 344 -10.18 -10.17 28.28
CA TYR A 344 -10.42 -11.61 28.23
C TYR A 344 -9.65 -12.20 27.04
N ALA A 345 -8.95 -13.31 27.29
CA ALA A 345 -8.25 -14.06 26.24
C ALA A 345 -9.24 -14.60 25.21
N GLU A 346 -10.37 -15.12 25.69
CA GLU A 346 -11.47 -15.65 24.88
C GLU A 346 -12.82 -15.52 25.60
N THR A 347 -13.91 -15.53 24.84
CA THR A 347 -15.28 -15.69 25.36
C THR A 347 -16.03 -16.66 24.45
N GLU A 348 -16.70 -17.65 25.03
CA GLU A 348 -17.47 -18.68 24.29
C GLU A 348 -16.63 -19.40 23.20
N GLY A 349 -15.31 -19.53 23.38
CA GLY A 349 -14.40 -20.15 22.44
C GLY A 349 -13.86 -19.23 21.33
N GLU A 350 -14.27 -17.96 21.29
CA GLU A 350 -13.77 -16.98 20.34
C GLU A 350 -12.57 -16.20 20.94
N PRO A 351 -11.40 -16.19 20.29
CA PRO A 351 -10.23 -15.50 20.77
C PRO A 351 -10.35 -13.97 20.61
N HIS A 352 -9.81 -13.23 21.58
CA HIS A 352 -9.84 -11.75 21.60
C HIS A 352 -8.47 -11.11 21.50
N ASN A 353 -7.41 -11.78 21.96
CA ASN A 353 -6.06 -11.21 22.03
C ASN A 353 -5.25 -11.51 20.78
N THR A 354 -4.66 -10.47 20.23
CA THR A 354 -3.69 -10.55 19.13
C THR A 354 -2.71 -9.39 19.21
N ILE A 355 -1.74 -9.34 18.28
CA ILE A 355 -0.71 -8.29 18.23
C ILE A 355 -0.68 -7.69 16.82
N THR A 356 -0.48 -6.37 16.76
CA THR A 356 -0.05 -5.67 15.54
C THR A 356 1.46 -5.42 15.65
N PRO A 357 2.32 -6.20 14.99
CA PRO A 357 3.76 -6.03 15.03
C PRO A 357 4.24 -5.02 13.99
N ILE A 358 5.25 -4.21 14.35
CA ILE A 358 5.89 -3.25 13.45
C ILE A 358 7.40 -3.35 13.61
N ALA A 359 8.09 -3.73 12.55
CA ALA A 359 9.54 -3.88 12.51
C ALA A 359 10.20 -2.73 11.75
N ARG A 360 11.41 -2.34 12.19
CA ARG A 360 12.26 -1.38 11.51
C ARG A 360 13.71 -1.53 11.92
N LYS A 361 14.60 -0.85 11.20
CA LYS A 361 16.01 -0.77 11.55
C LYS A 361 16.37 0.69 11.86
N ASN A 362 17.06 0.92 12.97
CA ASN A 362 17.55 2.22 13.39
C ASN A 362 19.07 2.15 13.60
N GLY A 363 19.85 2.59 12.61
CA GLY A 363 21.28 2.41 12.59
C GLY A 363 21.67 0.92 12.61
N ALA A 364 22.39 0.49 13.65
CA ALA A 364 22.83 -0.89 13.83
C ALA A 364 21.81 -1.76 14.61
N VAL A 365 20.71 -1.18 15.09
CA VAL A 365 19.74 -1.85 15.96
C VAL A 365 18.45 -2.10 15.21
N TYR A 366 17.92 -3.31 15.34
CA TYR A 366 16.55 -3.65 14.93
C TYR A 366 15.59 -3.34 16.06
N GLU A 367 14.40 -2.90 15.69
CA GLU A 367 13.30 -2.62 16.61
C GLU A 367 12.06 -3.37 16.18
N LEU A 368 11.34 -3.91 17.16
CA LEU A 368 10.04 -4.53 17.01
C LEU A 368 9.08 -3.89 18.02
N ASP A 369 8.10 -3.15 17.53
CA ASP A 369 6.99 -2.68 18.32
C ASP A 369 5.86 -3.71 18.27
N LEU A 370 5.38 -4.15 19.42
CA LEU A 370 4.27 -5.07 19.60
C LEU A 370 3.08 -4.31 20.18
N VAL A 371 2.13 -3.93 19.32
CA VAL A 371 0.89 -3.29 19.77
C VAL A 371 -0.08 -4.36 20.20
N LEU A 372 -0.35 -4.44 21.51
CA LEU A 372 -1.29 -5.41 22.08
C LEU A 372 -2.72 -5.03 21.69
N ARG A 373 -3.46 -5.96 21.11
CA ARG A 373 -4.82 -5.76 20.63
C ARG A 373 -5.76 -6.74 21.30
N ASN A 374 -6.99 -6.25 21.55
CA ASN A 374 -8.10 -7.07 22.02
C ASN A 374 -9.37 -6.62 21.28
N ASN A 375 -10.14 -7.55 20.73
CA ASN A 375 -11.31 -7.25 19.89
C ASN A 375 -12.64 -7.46 20.62
N ILE A 376 -12.63 -7.59 21.94
CA ILE A 376 -13.85 -7.81 22.70
C ILE A 376 -14.88 -6.71 22.46
N THR A 377 -16.13 -7.11 22.31
CA THR A 377 -17.28 -6.20 22.13
C THR A 377 -18.30 -6.35 23.24
N THR A 378 -19.10 -5.34 23.46
CA THR A 378 -20.28 -5.38 24.31
C THR A 378 -21.47 -4.76 23.58
N LYS A 379 -22.67 -4.88 24.15
CA LYS A 379 -23.86 -4.19 23.61
C LYS A 379 -23.68 -2.66 23.59
N GLU A 380 -22.94 -2.13 24.55
CA GLU A 380 -22.62 -0.70 24.65
C GLU A 380 -21.51 -0.30 23.67
N PHE A 381 -20.52 -1.17 23.45
CA PHE A 381 -19.39 -0.96 22.56
C PHE A 381 -19.35 -2.02 21.44
N PRO A 382 -20.28 -1.99 20.47
CA PRO A 382 -20.40 -3.02 19.43
C PRO A 382 -19.25 -3.01 18.41
N LEU A 383 -18.47 -1.92 18.37
CA LEU A 383 -17.30 -1.78 17.50
C LEU A 383 -15.97 -2.11 18.19
N GLY A 384 -16.03 -2.56 19.47
CA GLY A 384 -14.85 -2.91 20.28
C GLY A 384 -14.71 -2.03 21.53
N VAL A 385 -14.43 -2.65 22.67
CA VAL A 385 -14.20 -1.94 23.94
C VAL A 385 -12.89 -1.16 23.90
N TYR A 386 -11.85 -1.75 23.29
CA TYR A 386 -10.54 -1.16 23.12
C TYR A 386 -10.36 -0.60 21.69
N LEU A 387 -11.31 0.19 21.23
CA LEU A 387 -11.19 0.89 19.97
C LEU A 387 -9.92 1.74 19.97
N SER A 388 -9.13 1.57 18.94
CA SER A 388 -8.15 2.59 18.61
C SER A 388 -8.92 3.88 18.29
N LEU A 389 -8.48 5.00 18.86
CA LEU A 389 -9.09 6.34 18.69
C LEU A 389 -9.13 6.83 17.22
N ILE A 390 -8.63 6.05 16.27
CA ILE A 390 -8.68 6.28 14.82
C ILE A 390 -10.13 6.44 14.29
N HIS A 391 -11.14 5.97 15.02
CA HIS A 391 -12.54 6.04 14.60
C HIS A 391 -13.36 7.11 15.33
N ILE A 392 -12.72 7.90 16.16
CA ILE A 392 -13.28 9.08 16.78
C ILE A 392 -12.81 10.33 16.04
#